data_92066b7e72bd37eb45a88ee0c05e55a1
#
_entry.id   92066b7e72bd37eb45a88ee0c05e55a1
#
_cell.length_a   1.000
_cell.length_b   1.000
_cell.length_c   1.000
_cell.angle_alpha   90.00
_cell.angle_beta   90.00
_cell.angle_gamma   90.00
#
_symmetry.space_group_name_H-M   'P 1'
#
loop_
_entity.id
_entity.type
_entity.pdbx_description
1 polymer ?
#
loop_
_entity_poly.entity_id
_entity_poly.type
_entity_poly.pdbx_seq_one_letter_code
_entity_poly.pdbx_strand_id
1 'polypeptide(L)'
;MSLVRAATVDDAAAIARVHVDAWRTSYVDLLPRAVLNDLTYEDREKAWRATIAKRDIRYVAVAEADDATIVGFASCGPNRVPDPHYPGELYAIYLVEEYRGAGFGRMLFAAVTDYLQRQGLTPFQLWVVAGNLVAEGFYEALGGRRVASQPGTLRGAEIREHAYGFALRS
;
A
#
# COMPACT_ATOMS: atom_id res chain seq x y z
N MET A 1 11.38 -10.47 17.25
CA MET A 1 10.88 -9.10 17.43
C MET A 1 10.42 -8.56 16.09
N SER A 2 9.19 -8.14 15.98
CA SER A 2 8.62 -7.60 14.74
C SER A 2 9.29 -6.27 14.39
N LEU A 3 9.65 -6.08 13.14
CA LEU A 3 10.39 -4.91 12.68
C LEU A 3 9.78 -4.33 11.41
N VAL A 4 9.72 -3.01 11.34
CA VAL A 4 9.44 -2.27 10.09
C VAL A 4 10.69 -1.46 9.74
N ARG A 5 11.17 -1.61 8.52
CA ARG A 5 12.36 -0.92 8.00
C ARG A 5 12.19 -0.52 6.54
N ALA A 6 13.07 0.32 6.04
CA ALA A 6 13.13 0.63 4.62
C ALA A 6 13.47 -0.64 3.81
N ALA A 7 12.82 -0.79 2.66
CA ALA A 7 13.10 -1.89 1.74
C ALA A 7 14.43 -1.69 1.03
N THR A 8 15.10 -2.79 0.72
CA THR A 8 16.25 -2.83 -0.18
C THR A 8 15.89 -3.60 -1.45
N VAL A 9 16.72 -3.52 -2.48
CA VAL A 9 16.50 -4.27 -3.74
C VAL A 9 16.42 -5.78 -3.51
N ASP A 10 17.07 -6.29 -2.49
CA ASP A 10 17.05 -7.71 -2.13
C ASP A 10 15.69 -8.16 -1.58
N ASP A 11 14.84 -7.22 -1.16
CA ASP A 11 13.48 -7.52 -0.69
C ASP A 11 12.46 -7.66 -1.82
N ALA A 12 12.84 -7.34 -3.06
CA ALA A 12 11.89 -7.25 -4.18
C ALA A 12 11.11 -8.54 -4.42
N ALA A 13 11.75 -9.71 -4.31
CA ALA A 13 11.07 -11.00 -4.47
C ALA A 13 10.02 -11.25 -3.38
N ALA A 14 10.37 -10.96 -2.13
CA ALA A 14 9.46 -11.11 -1.00
C ALA A 14 8.28 -10.13 -1.08
N ILE A 15 8.55 -8.87 -1.44
CA ILE A 15 7.50 -7.85 -1.66
C ILE A 15 6.55 -8.31 -2.78
N ALA A 16 7.07 -8.82 -3.88
CA ALA A 16 6.28 -9.33 -5.00
C ALA A 16 5.34 -10.45 -4.56
N ARG A 17 5.84 -11.37 -3.73
CA ARG A 17 5.04 -12.47 -3.20
C ARG A 17 3.89 -11.94 -2.33
N VAL A 18 4.17 -11.03 -1.41
CA VAL A 18 3.13 -10.40 -0.58
C VAL A 18 2.10 -9.69 -1.44
N HIS A 19 2.56 -8.94 -2.45
CA HIS A 19 1.70 -8.18 -3.36
C HIS A 19 0.71 -9.10 -4.10
N VAL A 20 1.21 -10.14 -4.74
CA VAL A 20 0.39 -11.07 -5.52
C VAL A 20 -0.58 -11.83 -4.61
N ASP A 21 -0.08 -12.38 -3.51
CA ASP A 21 -0.89 -13.17 -2.58
C ASP A 21 -1.98 -12.33 -1.91
N ALA A 22 -1.66 -11.12 -1.49
CA ALA A 22 -2.62 -10.20 -0.90
C ALA A 22 -3.71 -9.79 -1.89
N TRP A 23 -3.37 -9.55 -3.16
CA TRP A 23 -4.34 -9.23 -4.20
C TRP A 23 -5.29 -10.40 -4.46
N ARG A 24 -4.76 -11.60 -4.56
CA ARG A 24 -5.58 -12.81 -4.79
C ARG A 24 -6.57 -13.05 -3.66
N THR A 25 -6.19 -12.71 -2.44
CA THR A 25 -7.08 -12.82 -1.28
C THR A 25 -8.07 -11.65 -1.20
N SER A 26 -7.58 -10.42 -1.33
CA SER A 26 -8.38 -9.20 -1.08
C SER A 26 -9.36 -8.89 -2.20
N TYR A 27 -9.03 -9.24 -3.44
CA TYR A 27 -9.80 -8.84 -4.62
C TYR A 27 -10.51 -10.02 -5.30
N VAL A 28 -10.56 -11.19 -4.69
CA VAL A 28 -11.18 -12.38 -5.28
C VAL A 28 -12.65 -12.15 -5.69
N ASP A 29 -13.38 -11.34 -4.93
CA ASP A 29 -14.78 -11.01 -5.19
C ASP A 29 -14.97 -9.64 -5.86
N LEU A 30 -13.89 -8.89 -6.08
CA LEU A 30 -13.95 -7.52 -6.57
C LEU A 30 -13.39 -7.34 -7.98
N LEU A 31 -12.52 -8.25 -8.42
CA LEU A 31 -11.88 -8.22 -9.72
C LEU A 31 -12.13 -9.52 -10.49
N PRO A 32 -12.19 -9.45 -11.83
CA PRO A 32 -12.25 -10.67 -12.65
C PRO A 32 -11.07 -11.60 -12.36
N ARG A 33 -11.34 -12.90 -12.35
CA ARG A 33 -10.30 -13.91 -12.09
C ARG A 33 -9.12 -13.79 -13.07
N ALA A 34 -9.39 -13.45 -14.32
CA ALA A 34 -8.36 -13.26 -15.34
C ALA A 34 -7.36 -12.17 -14.95
N VAL A 35 -7.82 -11.09 -14.32
CA VAL A 35 -6.97 -9.99 -13.84
C VAL A 35 -6.04 -10.49 -12.73
N LEU A 36 -6.58 -11.27 -11.79
CA LEU A 36 -5.78 -11.82 -10.68
C LEU A 36 -4.78 -12.88 -11.17
N ASN A 37 -5.16 -13.70 -12.16
CA ASN A 37 -4.27 -14.72 -12.74
C ASN A 37 -3.14 -14.12 -13.57
N ASP A 38 -3.35 -12.94 -14.15
CA ASP A 38 -2.36 -12.21 -14.94
C ASP A 38 -1.26 -11.59 -14.08
N LEU A 39 -1.50 -11.46 -12.77
CA LEU A 39 -0.56 -10.93 -11.82
C LEU A 39 0.45 -12.02 -11.41
N THR A 40 1.70 -11.89 -11.85
CA THR A 40 2.75 -12.89 -11.60
C THR A 40 3.79 -12.39 -10.61
N TYR A 41 4.42 -13.30 -9.88
CA TYR A 41 5.52 -12.98 -8.97
C TYR A 41 6.70 -12.37 -9.73
N GLU A 42 7.04 -12.92 -10.88
CA GLU A 42 8.18 -12.46 -11.69
C GLU A 42 8.04 -11.01 -12.15
N ASP A 43 6.88 -10.65 -12.70
CA ASP A 43 6.61 -9.29 -13.16
C ASP A 43 6.60 -8.30 -11.99
N ARG A 44 6.04 -8.69 -10.86
CA ARG A 44 6.01 -7.85 -9.68
C ARG A 44 7.40 -7.67 -9.06
N GLU A 45 8.20 -8.73 -9.01
CA GLU A 45 9.58 -8.65 -8.53
C GLU A 45 10.39 -7.66 -9.37
N LYS A 46 10.32 -7.79 -10.69
CA LYS A 46 11.00 -6.89 -11.62
C LYS A 46 10.58 -5.44 -11.41
N ALA A 47 9.28 -5.19 -11.29
CA ALA A 47 8.73 -3.85 -11.07
C ALA A 47 9.17 -3.27 -9.72
N TRP A 48 9.13 -4.05 -8.64
CA TRP A 48 9.54 -3.59 -7.31
C TRP A 48 11.04 -3.35 -7.24
N ARG A 49 11.85 -4.20 -7.85
CA ARG A 49 13.30 -4.01 -7.93
C ARG A 49 13.63 -2.68 -8.60
N ALA A 50 12.97 -2.37 -9.71
CA ALA A 50 13.15 -1.11 -10.42
C ALA A 50 12.70 0.10 -9.57
N THR A 51 11.57 -0.02 -8.88
CA THR A 51 11.05 1.04 -8.01
C THR A 51 12.00 1.35 -6.86
N ILE A 52 12.49 0.33 -6.17
CA ILE A 52 13.40 0.49 -5.02
C ILE A 52 14.77 1.04 -5.47
N ALA A 53 15.25 0.62 -6.63
CA ALA A 53 16.54 1.06 -7.17
C ALA A 53 16.58 2.54 -7.56
N LYS A 54 15.41 3.17 -7.83
CA LYS A 54 15.36 4.55 -8.32
C LYS A 54 15.84 5.62 -7.35
N ARG A 55 15.85 5.38 -6.07
CA ARG A 55 16.31 6.33 -5.03
C ARG A 55 15.74 7.75 -5.20
N ASP A 56 14.47 7.84 -5.58
CA ASP A 56 13.77 9.11 -5.64
C ASP A 56 13.03 9.38 -4.30
N ILE A 57 12.13 10.36 -4.29
CA ILE A 57 11.38 10.75 -3.10
C ILE A 57 10.34 9.69 -2.67
N ARG A 58 10.14 8.61 -3.42
CA ARG A 58 9.23 7.53 -3.03
C ARG A 58 9.88 6.63 -1.99
N TYR A 59 9.07 6.10 -1.11
CA TYR A 59 9.53 5.28 0.00
C TYR A 59 8.80 3.93 0.00
N VAL A 60 9.55 2.87 0.24
CA VAL A 60 9.00 1.52 0.42
C VAL A 60 9.48 1.00 1.77
N ALA A 61 8.54 0.58 2.60
CA ALA A 61 8.81 -0.05 3.88
C ALA A 61 8.40 -1.52 3.83
N VAL A 62 9.12 -2.36 4.54
CA VAL A 62 8.77 -3.78 4.73
C VAL A 62 8.57 -4.08 6.21
N ALA A 63 7.67 -5.02 6.48
CA ALA A 63 7.46 -5.57 7.82
C ALA A 63 8.01 -6.99 7.89
N GLU A 64 8.87 -7.22 8.88
CA GLU A 64 9.48 -8.53 9.14
C GLU A 64 8.86 -9.16 10.38
N ALA A 65 8.53 -10.45 10.28
CA ALA A 65 8.21 -11.29 11.43
C ALA A 65 9.49 -11.67 12.20
N ASP A 66 9.34 -12.36 13.30
CA ASP A 66 10.45 -12.70 14.22
C ASP A 66 11.55 -13.55 13.56
N ASP A 67 11.21 -14.32 12.53
CA ASP A 67 12.14 -15.14 11.75
C ASP A 67 12.75 -14.40 10.54
N ALA A 68 12.60 -13.07 10.49
CA ALA A 68 13.02 -12.21 9.40
C ALA A 68 12.27 -12.43 8.07
N THR A 69 11.15 -13.15 8.08
CA THR A 69 10.30 -13.29 6.91
C THR A 69 9.55 -11.97 6.64
N ILE A 70 9.59 -11.49 5.40
CA ILE A 70 8.79 -10.32 4.99
C ILE A 70 7.31 -10.74 4.91
N VAL A 71 6.47 -10.11 5.71
CA VAL A 71 5.04 -10.42 5.84
C VAL A 71 4.13 -9.29 5.37
N GLY A 72 4.71 -8.14 5.07
CA GLY A 72 3.97 -6.99 4.58
C GLY A 72 4.88 -5.91 4.02
N PHE A 73 4.28 -4.98 3.29
CA PHE A 73 4.98 -3.80 2.79
C PHE A 73 4.01 -2.63 2.64
N ALA A 74 4.59 -1.43 2.55
CA ALA A 74 3.88 -0.21 2.20
C ALA A 74 4.73 0.65 1.30
N SER A 75 4.11 1.42 0.41
CA SER A 75 4.82 2.39 -0.41
C SER A 75 4.07 3.72 -0.46
N CYS A 76 4.82 4.81 -0.51
CA CYS A 76 4.27 6.16 -0.49
C CYS A 76 5.20 7.16 -1.18
N GLY A 77 4.73 8.37 -1.35
CA GLY A 77 5.50 9.46 -1.92
C GLY A 77 4.60 10.62 -2.31
N PRO A 78 5.05 11.45 -3.28
CA PRO A 78 4.21 12.52 -3.82
C PRO A 78 2.93 11.97 -4.43
N ASN A 79 1.86 12.75 -4.34
CA ASN A 79 0.59 12.39 -4.96
C ASN A 79 0.80 12.23 -6.47
N ARG A 80 0.42 11.07 -7.01
CA ARG A 80 0.58 10.74 -8.44
C ARG A 80 -0.28 11.61 -9.34
N VAL A 81 -1.40 12.11 -8.80
CA VAL A 81 -2.23 13.13 -9.44
C VAL A 81 -2.08 14.40 -8.60
N PRO A 82 -1.44 15.46 -9.14
CA PRO A 82 -1.20 16.67 -8.36
C PRO A 82 -2.48 17.22 -7.75
N ASP A 83 -2.47 17.38 -6.42
CA ASP A 83 -3.59 17.90 -5.65
C ASP A 83 -3.04 18.85 -4.58
N PRO A 84 -3.44 20.14 -4.61
CA PRO A 84 -2.93 21.12 -3.64
C PRO A 84 -3.38 20.83 -2.20
N HIS A 85 -4.46 20.07 -2.01
CA HIS A 85 -4.95 19.69 -0.68
C HIS A 85 -4.24 18.45 -0.12
N TYR A 86 -3.71 17.60 -1.00
CA TYR A 86 -3.06 16.34 -0.63
C TYR A 86 -1.76 16.18 -1.41
N PRO A 87 -0.66 16.80 -0.94
CA PRO A 87 0.64 16.68 -1.64
C PRO A 87 1.24 15.27 -1.59
N GLY A 88 0.84 14.45 -0.61
CA GLY A 88 1.32 13.08 -0.46
C GLY A 88 0.27 12.03 -0.78
N GLU A 89 0.75 10.83 -1.04
CA GLU A 89 -0.10 9.65 -1.30
C GLU A 89 0.52 8.40 -0.69
N LEU A 90 -0.30 7.61 0.00
CA LEU A 90 0.02 6.23 0.31
C LEU A 90 -0.42 5.37 -0.87
N TYR A 91 0.54 4.81 -1.61
CA TYR A 91 0.27 4.08 -2.85
C TYR A 91 -0.27 2.68 -2.60
N ALA A 92 0.29 1.98 -1.61
CA ALA A 92 -0.06 0.61 -1.30
C ALA A 92 0.31 0.26 0.14
N ILE A 93 -0.50 -0.60 0.76
CA ILE A 93 -0.17 -1.29 1.99
C ILE A 93 -0.81 -2.67 1.93
N TYR A 94 0.00 -3.72 2.02
CA TYR A 94 -0.46 -5.10 1.95
C TYR A 94 0.23 -5.97 2.99
N LEU A 95 -0.54 -6.91 3.54
CA LEU A 95 -0.10 -7.92 4.50
C LEU A 95 -0.53 -9.30 4.03
N VAL A 96 0.32 -10.28 4.29
CA VAL A 96 -0.07 -11.68 4.20
C VAL A 96 -1.20 -11.92 5.21
N GLU A 97 -2.23 -12.65 4.78
CA GLU A 97 -3.47 -12.80 5.55
C GLU A 97 -3.25 -13.33 6.97
N GLU A 98 -2.36 -14.31 7.12
CA GLU A 98 -2.05 -14.94 8.41
C GLU A 98 -1.46 -13.98 9.44
N TYR A 99 -0.92 -12.86 8.99
CA TYR A 99 -0.31 -11.85 9.86
C TYR A 99 -1.19 -10.64 10.11
N ARG A 100 -2.43 -10.66 9.62
CA ARG A 100 -3.40 -9.60 9.90
C ARG A 100 -3.82 -9.64 11.37
N GLY A 101 -4.10 -8.48 11.95
CA GLY A 101 -4.51 -8.36 13.35
C GLY A 101 -3.37 -8.44 14.37
N ALA A 102 -2.13 -8.58 13.91
CA ALA A 102 -0.94 -8.62 14.81
C ALA A 102 -0.22 -7.27 14.95
N GLY A 103 -0.78 -6.19 14.39
CA GLY A 103 -0.23 -4.85 14.51
C GLY A 103 0.72 -4.42 13.38
N PHE A 104 1.09 -5.30 12.47
CA PHE A 104 2.00 -4.98 11.36
C PHE A 104 1.48 -3.86 10.45
N GLY A 105 0.18 -3.86 10.16
CA GLY A 105 -0.43 -2.81 9.33
C GLY A 105 -0.31 -1.43 9.96
N ARG A 106 -0.52 -1.33 11.26
CA ARG A 106 -0.35 -0.07 12.01
C ARG A 106 1.11 0.38 12.04
N MET A 107 2.04 -0.55 12.18
CA MET A 107 3.48 -0.25 12.15
C MET A 107 3.91 0.26 10.77
N LEU A 108 3.45 -0.38 9.70
CA LEU A 108 3.70 0.08 8.33
C LEU A 108 3.09 1.46 8.07
N PHE A 109 1.86 1.67 8.50
CA PHE A 109 1.18 2.96 8.36
C PHE A 109 1.92 4.07 9.13
N ALA A 110 2.39 3.79 10.34
CA ALA A 110 3.18 4.74 11.11
C ALA A 110 4.49 5.11 10.42
N ALA A 111 5.19 4.14 9.83
CA ALA A 111 6.43 4.38 9.09
C ALA A 111 6.21 5.25 7.86
N VAL A 112 5.14 5.01 7.11
CA VAL A 112 4.75 5.81 5.94
C VAL A 112 4.38 7.23 6.36
N THR A 113 3.55 7.37 7.39
CA THR A 113 3.12 8.67 7.92
C THR A 113 4.31 9.51 8.36
N ASP A 114 5.24 8.92 9.10
CA ASP A 114 6.46 9.58 9.55
C ASP A 114 7.33 10.03 8.37
N TYR A 115 7.49 9.18 7.37
CA TYR A 115 8.23 9.53 6.16
C TYR A 115 7.59 10.70 5.41
N LEU A 116 6.27 10.62 5.13
CA LEU A 116 5.56 11.68 4.43
C LEU A 116 5.62 13.01 5.17
N GLN A 117 5.52 12.97 6.49
CA GLN A 117 5.63 14.16 7.33
C GLN A 117 7.03 14.78 7.22
N ARG A 118 8.08 13.98 7.32
CA ARG A 118 9.47 14.47 7.19
C ARG A 118 9.78 15.04 5.81
N GLN A 119 9.10 14.57 4.78
CA GLN A 119 9.27 15.08 3.41
C GLN A 119 8.38 16.27 3.09
N GLY A 120 7.55 16.74 4.03
CA GLY A 120 6.61 17.82 3.77
C GLY A 120 5.46 17.43 2.85
N LEU A 121 5.14 16.13 2.76
CA LEU A 121 4.11 15.56 1.91
C LEU A 121 2.83 15.24 2.71
N THR A 122 2.44 16.14 3.58
CA THR A 122 1.21 16.03 4.37
C THR A 122 0.38 17.30 4.23
N PRO A 123 -0.96 17.22 4.25
CA PRO A 123 -1.80 16.02 4.33
C PRO A 123 -1.58 15.05 3.18
N PHE A 124 -1.97 13.79 3.37
CA PHE A 124 -1.88 12.80 2.30
C PHE A 124 -3.20 12.06 2.11
N GLN A 125 -3.34 11.41 0.97
CA GLN A 125 -4.50 10.57 0.66
C GLN A 125 -4.08 9.20 0.18
N LEU A 126 -5.07 8.32 0.08
CA LEU A 126 -4.93 7.00 -0.54
C LEU A 126 -6.22 6.64 -1.27
N TRP A 127 -6.12 5.72 -2.22
CA TRP A 127 -7.25 5.19 -2.95
C TRP A 127 -7.47 3.72 -2.61
N VAL A 128 -8.73 3.34 -2.41
CA VAL A 128 -9.16 1.98 -2.08
C VAL A 128 -10.22 1.55 -3.09
N VAL A 129 -10.15 0.32 -3.57
CA VAL A 129 -11.22 -0.26 -4.38
C VAL A 129 -12.49 -0.35 -3.52
N ALA A 130 -13.58 0.22 -4.02
CA ALA A 130 -14.86 0.19 -3.30
C ALA A 130 -15.31 -1.27 -3.10
N GLY A 131 -15.75 -1.58 -1.89
CA GLY A 131 -16.12 -2.94 -1.50
C GLY A 131 -15.02 -3.73 -0.79
N ASN A 132 -13.79 -3.24 -0.79
CA ASN A 132 -12.73 -3.78 0.05
C ASN A 132 -12.92 -3.31 1.49
N LEU A 133 -13.91 -3.90 2.17
CA LEU A 133 -14.36 -3.45 3.48
C LEU A 133 -13.30 -3.59 4.57
N VAL A 134 -12.41 -4.56 4.44
CA VAL A 134 -11.29 -4.74 5.38
C VAL A 134 -10.36 -3.54 5.32
N ALA A 135 -9.98 -3.12 4.12
CA ALA A 135 -9.11 -1.96 3.93
C ALA A 135 -9.81 -0.66 4.33
N GLU A 136 -11.06 -0.47 3.92
CA GLU A 136 -11.83 0.73 4.28
C GLU A 136 -11.95 0.88 5.79
N GLY A 137 -12.32 -0.18 6.50
CA GLY A 137 -12.41 -0.19 7.97
C GLY A 137 -11.07 0.07 8.65
N PHE A 138 -9.98 -0.47 8.11
CA PHE A 138 -8.62 -0.25 8.61
C PHE A 138 -8.24 1.23 8.53
N TYR A 139 -8.47 1.86 7.38
CA TYR A 139 -8.12 3.27 7.20
C TYR A 139 -9.01 4.21 8.02
N GLU A 140 -10.30 3.91 8.15
CA GLU A 140 -11.20 4.67 9.02
C GLU A 140 -10.78 4.58 10.48
N ALA A 141 -10.38 3.39 10.94
CA ALA A 141 -9.87 3.19 12.31
C ALA A 141 -8.58 3.97 12.59
N LEU A 142 -7.79 4.26 11.55
CA LEU A 142 -6.59 5.09 11.65
C LEU A 142 -6.86 6.60 11.56
N GLY A 143 -8.13 7.00 11.44
CA GLY A 143 -8.53 8.41 11.38
C GLY A 143 -8.75 8.94 9.97
N GLY A 144 -8.70 8.09 8.96
CA GLY A 144 -8.98 8.45 7.57
C GLY A 144 -10.45 8.83 7.37
N ARG A 145 -10.70 9.81 6.53
CA ARG A 145 -12.04 10.22 6.13
C ARG A 145 -12.20 10.05 4.63
N ARG A 146 -13.33 9.48 4.20
CA ARG A 146 -13.64 9.42 2.78
C ARG A 146 -13.85 10.83 2.24
N VAL A 147 -13.04 11.23 1.26
CA VAL A 147 -13.04 12.58 0.69
C VAL A 147 -13.45 12.60 -0.77
N ALA A 148 -13.41 11.47 -1.46
CA ALA A 148 -13.83 11.36 -2.85
C ALA A 148 -14.25 9.94 -3.19
N SER A 149 -15.00 9.81 -4.28
CA SER A 149 -15.38 8.53 -4.89
C SER A 149 -15.47 8.74 -6.40
N GLN A 150 -14.88 7.85 -7.17
CA GLN A 150 -14.85 7.99 -8.62
C GLN A 150 -14.76 6.62 -9.31
N PRO A 151 -15.22 6.53 -10.58
CA PRO A 151 -14.89 5.41 -11.43
C PRO A 151 -13.38 5.38 -11.70
N GLY A 152 -12.82 4.19 -11.83
CA GLY A 152 -11.42 4.00 -12.16
C GLY A 152 -11.20 2.69 -12.89
N THR A 153 -9.95 2.41 -13.20
CA THR A 153 -9.55 1.12 -13.76
C THR A 153 -8.39 0.54 -12.96
N LEU A 154 -8.40 -0.77 -12.79
CA LEU A 154 -7.32 -1.49 -12.14
C LEU A 154 -6.94 -2.66 -13.04
N ARG A 155 -5.73 -2.61 -13.63
CA ARG A 155 -5.24 -3.58 -14.60
C ARG A 155 -6.26 -3.87 -15.72
N GLY A 156 -6.92 -2.82 -16.23
CA GLY A 156 -7.91 -2.90 -17.30
C GLY A 156 -9.33 -3.26 -16.86
N ALA A 157 -9.55 -3.63 -15.61
CA ALA A 157 -10.88 -3.86 -15.08
C ALA A 157 -11.51 -2.55 -14.60
N GLU A 158 -12.78 -2.34 -14.93
CA GLU A 158 -13.54 -1.20 -14.42
C GLU A 158 -13.84 -1.41 -12.94
N ILE A 159 -13.54 -0.40 -12.12
CA ILE A 159 -13.79 -0.38 -10.69
C ILE A 159 -14.40 0.94 -10.28
N ARG A 160 -14.89 0.99 -9.05
CA ARG A 160 -15.11 2.24 -8.33
C ARG A 160 -14.10 2.32 -7.21
N GLU A 161 -13.54 3.50 -6.97
CA GLU A 161 -12.56 3.69 -5.92
C GLU A 161 -12.96 4.85 -5.01
N HIS A 162 -12.58 4.74 -3.74
CA HIS A 162 -12.77 5.75 -2.73
C HIS A 162 -11.43 6.30 -2.26
N ALA A 163 -11.34 7.63 -2.14
CA ALA A 163 -10.18 8.27 -1.53
C ALA A 163 -10.42 8.51 -0.05
N TYR A 164 -9.41 8.22 0.75
CA TYR A 164 -9.36 8.55 2.17
C TYR A 164 -8.26 9.58 2.40
N GLY A 165 -8.62 10.68 3.06
CA GLY A 165 -7.68 11.75 3.41
C GLY A 165 -7.27 11.65 4.87
N PHE A 166 -6.01 12.00 5.12
CA PHE A 166 -5.40 12.04 6.45
C PHE A 166 -4.81 13.41 6.69
N ALA A 167 -5.43 14.16 7.61
CA ALA A 167 -4.86 15.39 8.13
C ALA A 167 -4.04 15.06 9.36
N LEU A 168 -2.72 15.15 9.24
CA LEU A 168 -1.85 14.94 10.39
C LEU A 168 -1.91 16.19 11.26
N ARG A 169 -2.23 16.00 12.53
CA ARG A 169 -2.13 17.06 13.52
C ARG A 169 -0.65 17.31 13.83
N SER A 170 -0.28 18.55 13.74
CA SER A 170 1.02 19.01 14.21
C SER A 170 1.18 18.75 15.72
#